data_c8bdc66e98fabeed153c8a6e90a737a7
#
_entry.id   c8bdc66e98fabeed153c8a6e90a737a7
#
_cell.length_a   1.000
_cell.length_b   1.000
_cell.length_c   1.000
_cell.angle_alpha   90.00
_cell.angle_beta   90.00
_cell.angle_gamma   90.00
#
_symmetry.space_group_name_H-M   'P 1'
#
loop_
_entity.id
_entity.type
_entity.pdbx_description
1 polymer ?
#
loop_
_entity_poly.entity_id
_entity_poly.type
_entity_poly.pdbx_seq_one_letter_code
_entity_poly.pdbx_strand_id
1 'polypeptide(L)'
;MTTDSASTAGASSLDVLTGERVRLWPYAPGVYGRDALYRVWQAMEDDGATKQAFWDEAYCGETGGDLVSFVRAFSEPSRLLWLIESHDTHQLCGSFWVTQMVPGHQAFVGMWMRKEARGACSREAARLALRETFEAGGFRQLWALTPWAPAAALCRRMGFVYFTALPDFCQWQGTLKMVRIFRL
;
A
#
# COMPACT_ATOMS: atom_id res chain seq x y z
N MET A 1 -9.57 -20.49 39.45
CA MET A 1 -10.12 -20.25 38.08
C MET A 1 -10.03 -18.74 37.80
N THR A 2 -8.93 -18.32 37.27
CA THR A 2 -8.68 -16.93 36.85
C THR A 2 -8.88 -16.86 35.37
N THR A 3 -9.95 -16.17 34.97
CA THR A 3 -10.29 -15.86 33.57
C THR A 3 -9.34 -14.76 33.09
N ASP A 4 -8.34 -15.15 32.29
CA ASP A 4 -7.55 -14.21 31.51
C ASP A 4 -8.44 -13.47 30.51
N SER A 5 -8.70 -12.21 30.81
CA SER A 5 -9.31 -11.28 29.86
C SER A 5 -8.25 -10.94 28.82
N ALA A 6 -8.31 -11.62 27.66
CA ALA A 6 -7.57 -11.20 26.49
C ALA A 6 -8.00 -9.77 26.14
N SER A 7 -7.12 -8.81 26.42
CA SER A 7 -7.21 -7.44 25.99
C SER A 7 -7.23 -7.43 24.46
N THR A 8 -8.40 -7.24 23.88
CA THR A 8 -8.54 -6.84 22.48
C THR A 8 -7.83 -5.49 22.34
N ALA A 9 -6.60 -5.53 21.86
CA ALA A 9 -5.89 -4.34 21.41
C ALA A 9 -6.79 -3.64 20.39
N GLY A 10 -7.43 -2.55 20.83
CA GLY A 10 -8.33 -1.76 20.00
C GLY A 10 -7.57 -1.31 18.76
N ALA A 11 -8.17 -1.54 17.60
CA ALA A 11 -7.75 -0.89 16.38
C ALA A 11 -7.81 0.62 16.65
N SER A 12 -6.66 1.23 16.90
CA SER A 12 -6.57 2.67 16.99
C SER A 12 -7.11 3.22 15.68
N SER A 13 -8.11 4.09 15.75
CA SER A 13 -8.62 4.80 14.59
C SER A 13 -7.43 5.55 13.99
N LEU A 14 -6.95 5.10 12.86
CA LEU A 14 -5.91 5.82 12.14
C LEU A 14 -6.47 7.19 11.77
N ASP A 15 -5.71 8.23 12.07
CA ASP A 15 -6.12 9.59 11.77
C ASP A 15 -5.93 9.92 10.29
N VAL A 16 -6.68 10.92 9.83
CA VAL A 16 -6.46 11.52 8.51
C VAL A 16 -5.13 12.26 8.52
N LEU A 17 -4.21 11.85 7.65
CA LEU A 17 -2.91 12.49 7.54
C LEU A 17 -2.99 13.63 6.51
N THR A 18 -2.62 14.83 6.90
CA THR A 18 -2.66 16.00 6.02
C THR A 18 -1.26 16.53 5.78
N GLY A 19 -0.87 16.60 4.51
CA GLY A 19 0.34 17.24 4.02
C GLY A 19 0.04 18.58 3.33
N GLU A 20 1.01 19.12 2.62
CA GLU A 20 0.84 20.36 1.84
C GLU A 20 0.03 20.14 0.56
N ARG A 21 0.27 19.00 -0.12
CA ARG A 21 -0.27 18.68 -1.44
C ARG A 21 -1.28 17.56 -1.42
N VAL A 22 -1.24 16.71 -0.37
CA VAL A 22 -2.06 15.50 -0.31
C VAL A 22 -2.67 15.32 1.07
N ARG A 23 -3.81 14.64 1.08
CA ARG A 23 -4.48 14.13 2.26
C ARG A 23 -4.62 12.63 2.14
N LEU A 24 -4.31 11.90 3.19
CA LEU A 24 -4.44 10.45 3.25
C LEU A 24 -5.58 10.08 4.18
N TRP A 25 -6.58 9.41 3.65
CA TRP A 25 -7.74 8.92 4.38
C TRP A 25 -7.53 7.45 4.69
N PRO A 26 -7.51 7.03 5.96
CA PRO A 26 -7.44 5.62 6.28
C PRO A 26 -8.74 4.95 5.86
N TYR A 27 -8.65 3.88 5.09
CA TYR A 27 -9.80 3.07 4.76
C TYR A 27 -10.15 2.16 5.93
N ALA A 28 -11.37 2.30 6.44
CA ALA A 28 -11.92 1.43 7.47
C ALA A 28 -13.23 0.80 6.93
N PRO A 29 -13.31 -0.51 6.80
CA PRO A 29 -14.47 -1.21 6.21
C PRO A 29 -15.83 -0.87 6.84
N GLY A 30 -15.84 -0.52 8.12
CA GLY A 30 -17.06 -0.13 8.83
C GLY A 30 -17.43 1.36 8.69
N VAL A 31 -16.54 2.20 8.20
CA VAL A 31 -16.72 3.66 8.07
C VAL A 31 -16.93 4.07 6.63
N TYR A 32 -16.08 3.55 5.75
CA TYR A 32 -16.17 3.79 4.31
C TYR A 32 -16.78 2.54 3.66
N GLY A 33 -17.88 2.71 2.97
CA GLY A 33 -18.50 1.63 2.23
C GLY A 33 -17.54 1.03 1.20
N ARG A 34 -17.85 -0.16 0.70
CA ARG A 34 -17.07 -0.82 -0.38
C ARG A 34 -16.89 0.07 -1.60
N ASP A 35 -17.73 1.08 -1.78
CA ASP A 35 -17.63 2.07 -2.87
C ASP A 35 -16.28 2.79 -2.90
N ALA A 36 -15.63 3.00 -1.75
CA ALA A 36 -14.30 3.59 -1.72
C ALA A 36 -13.25 2.69 -2.39
N LEU A 37 -13.32 1.38 -2.17
CA LEU A 37 -12.44 0.41 -2.85
C LEU A 37 -12.72 0.32 -4.34
N TYR A 38 -14.01 0.37 -4.74
CA TYR A 38 -14.39 0.42 -6.15
C TYR A 38 -13.79 1.64 -6.84
N ARG A 39 -13.84 2.81 -6.21
CA ARG A 39 -13.24 4.04 -6.76
C ARG A 39 -11.71 3.93 -6.90
N VAL A 40 -11.03 3.32 -5.94
CA VAL A 40 -9.58 3.07 -6.05
C VAL A 40 -9.30 2.15 -7.23
N TRP A 41 -10.02 1.04 -7.31
CA TRP A 41 -9.88 0.08 -8.40
C TRP A 41 -10.11 0.75 -9.76
N GLN A 42 -11.24 1.46 -9.93
CA GLN A 42 -11.57 2.14 -11.16
C GLN A 42 -10.49 3.17 -11.55
N ALA A 43 -10.01 3.93 -10.58
CA ALA A 43 -8.94 4.90 -10.82
C ALA A 43 -7.62 4.23 -11.26
N MET A 44 -7.32 3.04 -10.74
CA MET A 44 -6.17 2.24 -11.16
C MET A 44 -6.37 1.64 -12.57
N GLU A 45 -7.58 1.20 -12.90
CA GLU A 45 -7.94 0.70 -14.24
C GLU A 45 -7.79 1.82 -15.29
N ASP A 46 -8.37 3.00 -15.02
CA ASP A 46 -8.29 4.17 -15.89
C ASP A 46 -6.84 4.60 -16.15
N ASP A 47 -5.96 4.44 -15.15
CA ASP A 47 -4.51 4.72 -15.28
C ASP A 47 -3.73 3.56 -15.93
N GLY A 48 -4.38 2.43 -16.21
CA GLY A 48 -3.75 1.21 -16.70
C GLY A 48 -2.78 0.60 -15.68
N ALA A 49 -3.01 0.86 -14.40
CA ALA A 49 -2.08 0.56 -13.32
C ALA A 49 -2.44 -0.69 -12.51
N THR A 50 -3.65 -1.24 -12.62
CA THR A 50 -4.08 -2.40 -11.84
C THR A 50 -3.13 -3.57 -11.95
N LYS A 51 -2.79 -3.95 -13.18
CA LYS A 51 -1.81 -5.01 -13.44
C LYS A 51 -0.40 -4.65 -12.97
N GLN A 52 -0.04 -3.36 -12.93
CA GLN A 52 1.28 -2.91 -12.49
C GLN A 52 1.41 -2.84 -10.97
N ALA A 53 0.33 -2.54 -10.28
CA ALA A 53 0.31 -2.48 -8.82
C ALA A 53 0.33 -3.89 -8.21
N PHE A 54 -0.35 -4.82 -8.87
CA PHE A 54 -0.42 -6.23 -8.52
C PHE A 54 0.31 -7.05 -9.60
N TRP A 55 1.58 -6.83 -9.68
CA TRP A 55 2.47 -7.18 -10.78
C TRP A 55 2.76 -8.66 -10.98
N ASP A 56 2.38 -9.51 -10.07
CA ASP A 56 2.60 -10.93 -10.21
C ASP A 56 1.32 -11.65 -10.63
N GLU A 57 1.22 -12.01 -11.90
CA GLU A 57 0.09 -12.77 -12.43
C GLU A 57 -0.08 -14.14 -11.75
N ALA A 58 0.99 -14.72 -11.22
CA ALA A 58 0.95 -15.98 -10.46
C ALA A 58 0.62 -15.73 -8.97
N TYR A 59 1.07 -14.62 -8.41
CA TYR A 59 0.86 -14.23 -7.01
C TYR A 59 -0.44 -13.42 -6.80
N CYS A 60 -1.01 -12.91 -7.86
CA CYS A 60 -2.28 -12.17 -7.86
C CYS A 60 -3.49 -12.99 -7.38
N GLY A 61 -3.34 -14.27 -7.13
CA GLY A 61 -4.40 -15.11 -6.59
C GLY A 61 -4.98 -14.64 -5.26
N GLU A 62 -4.23 -13.89 -4.45
CA GLU A 62 -4.71 -13.40 -3.15
C GLU A 62 -5.13 -11.93 -3.14
N THR A 63 -4.57 -11.09 -4.00
CA THR A 63 -4.84 -9.65 -4.00
C THR A 63 -5.42 -9.11 -5.30
N GLY A 64 -5.58 -9.96 -6.27
CA GLY A 64 -6.44 -9.69 -7.36
C GLY A 64 -5.85 -9.12 -8.60
N GLY A 65 -5.74 -9.94 -9.56
CA GLY A 65 -5.97 -9.49 -10.92
C GLY A 65 -7.40 -9.04 -11.19
N ASP A 66 -8.29 -9.07 -10.19
CA ASP A 66 -9.70 -8.69 -10.35
C ASP A 66 -10.23 -7.89 -9.14
N LEU A 67 -11.30 -7.14 -9.39
CA LEU A 67 -11.96 -6.27 -8.43
C LEU A 67 -12.45 -7.04 -7.18
N VAL A 68 -12.95 -8.26 -7.34
CA VAL A 68 -13.52 -9.03 -6.23
C VAL A 68 -12.42 -9.41 -5.24
N SER A 69 -11.29 -9.89 -5.76
CA SER A 69 -10.12 -10.24 -4.95
C SER A 69 -9.52 -9.00 -4.28
N PHE A 70 -9.47 -7.86 -4.97
CA PHE A 70 -9.02 -6.58 -4.41
C PHE A 70 -9.91 -6.15 -3.23
N VAL A 71 -11.23 -6.12 -3.44
CA VAL A 71 -12.18 -5.74 -2.39
C VAL A 71 -12.10 -6.70 -1.20
N ARG A 72 -12.01 -7.99 -1.45
CA ARG A 72 -11.82 -8.99 -0.39
C ARG A 72 -10.55 -8.72 0.41
N ALA A 73 -9.43 -8.56 -0.28
CA ALA A 73 -8.13 -8.35 0.33
C ALA A 73 -8.13 -7.13 1.27
N PHE A 74 -8.65 -6.00 0.82
CA PHE A 74 -8.64 -4.77 1.62
C PHE A 74 -9.85 -4.62 2.56
N SER A 75 -10.76 -5.58 2.57
CA SER A 75 -11.77 -5.71 3.62
C SER A 75 -11.29 -6.50 4.85
N GLU A 76 -10.11 -7.12 4.78
CA GLU A 76 -9.52 -7.86 5.90
C GLU A 76 -8.87 -6.90 6.90
N PRO A 77 -9.11 -7.08 8.23
CA PRO A 77 -8.52 -6.23 9.27
C PRO A 77 -6.99 -6.28 9.34
N SER A 78 -6.39 -7.34 8.78
CA SER A 78 -4.94 -7.54 8.72
C SER A 78 -4.23 -6.70 7.67
N ARG A 79 -4.96 -5.83 6.96
CA ARG A 79 -4.41 -4.95 5.92
C ARG A 79 -4.84 -3.51 6.18
N LEU A 80 -3.90 -2.60 5.99
CA LEU A 80 -4.19 -1.17 6.07
C LEU A 80 -4.17 -0.59 4.66
N LEU A 81 -5.07 0.35 4.41
CA LEU A 81 -5.13 1.07 3.15
C LEU A 81 -5.39 2.55 3.43
N TRP A 82 -4.59 3.42 2.85
CA TRP A 82 -4.86 4.85 2.77
C TRP A 82 -5.25 5.23 1.36
N LEU A 83 -6.31 6.00 1.26
CA LEU A 83 -6.74 6.67 0.03
C LEU A 83 -6.04 8.03 -0.02
N ILE A 84 -5.38 8.33 -1.13
CA ILE A 84 -4.62 9.57 -1.30
C ILE A 84 -5.41 10.53 -2.17
N GLU A 85 -5.77 11.68 -1.61
CA GLU A 85 -6.45 12.78 -2.29
C GLU A 85 -5.46 13.91 -2.56
N SER A 86 -5.53 14.50 -3.75
CA SER A 86 -4.79 15.72 -4.08
C SER A 86 -5.51 16.94 -3.56
N HIS A 87 -4.80 17.88 -2.92
CA HIS A 87 -5.38 19.16 -2.50
C HIS A 87 -5.77 20.04 -3.68
N ASP A 88 -5.01 19.98 -4.78
CA ASP A 88 -5.25 20.83 -5.94
C ASP A 88 -6.53 20.48 -6.69
N THR A 89 -6.84 19.18 -6.77
CA THR A 89 -7.99 18.69 -7.56
C THR A 89 -9.12 18.14 -6.71
N HIS A 90 -8.91 17.91 -5.42
CA HIS A 90 -9.84 17.19 -4.52
C HIS A 90 -10.26 15.82 -5.06
N GLN A 91 -9.40 15.18 -5.82
CA GLN A 91 -9.66 13.87 -6.41
C GLN A 91 -8.72 12.82 -5.85
N LEU A 92 -9.21 11.58 -5.84
CA LEU A 92 -8.38 10.42 -5.55
C LEU A 92 -7.24 10.33 -6.57
N CYS A 93 -6.02 10.46 -6.09
CA CYS A 93 -4.81 10.44 -6.91
C CYS A 93 -3.88 9.28 -6.60
N GLY A 94 -4.18 8.45 -5.59
CA GLY A 94 -3.37 7.30 -5.26
C GLY A 94 -3.91 6.49 -4.10
N SER A 95 -3.16 5.45 -3.75
CA SER A 95 -3.37 4.65 -2.56
C SER A 95 -2.03 4.14 -2.01
N PHE A 96 -1.96 3.97 -0.70
CA PHE A 96 -0.85 3.34 0.00
C PHE A 96 -1.41 2.20 0.86
N TRP A 97 -0.74 1.07 0.89
CA TRP A 97 -1.19 -0.08 1.66
C TRP A 97 -0.07 -0.74 2.45
N VAL A 98 -0.48 -1.39 3.54
CA VAL A 98 0.37 -2.23 4.39
C VAL A 98 -0.26 -3.61 4.46
N THR A 99 0.53 -4.61 4.20
CA THR A 99 0.10 -6.01 4.15
C THR A 99 1.08 -6.90 4.89
N GLN A 100 0.71 -8.16 5.08
CA GLN A 100 1.56 -9.18 5.72
C GLN A 100 2.18 -8.68 7.03
N MET A 101 1.36 -8.06 7.85
CA MET A 101 1.77 -7.45 9.11
C MET A 101 2.08 -8.52 10.16
N VAL A 102 3.28 -8.44 10.71
CA VAL A 102 3.66 -9.14 11.94
C VAL A 102 3.81 -8.07 13.02
N PRO A 103 2.81 -7.90 13.90
CA PRO A 103 2.78 -6.82 14.89
C PRO A 103 4.07 -6.72 15.72
N GLY A 104 4.58 -5.51 15.89
CA GLY A 104 5.82 -5.23 16.59
C GLY A 104 7.09 -5.69 15.86
N HIS A 105 6.98 -6.21 14.65
CA HIS A 105 8.11 -6.77 13.92
C HIS A 105 8.24 -6.16 12.52
N GLN A 106 7.42 -6.58 11.58
CA GLN A 106 7.57 -6.20 10.17
C GLN A 106 6.25 -6.10 9.42
N ALA A 107 6.28 -5.37 8.31
CA ALA A 107 5.18 -5.33 7.35
C ALA A 107 5.71 -5.09 5.93
N PHE A 108 4.87 -5.39 4.95
CA PHE A 108 5.11 -5.06 3.55
C PHE A 108 4.29 -3.84 3.15
N VAL A 109 4.90 -2.94 2.41
CA VAL A 109 4.25 -1.71 1.94
C VAL A 109 4.21 -1.66 0.42
N GLY A 110 3.13 -1.09 -0.08
CA GLY A 110 2.98 -0.80 -1.49
C GLY A 110 2.27 0.52 -1.71
N MET A 111 2.43 1.09 -2.89
CA MET A 111 1.81 2.35 -3.25
C MET A 111 1.52 2.42 -4.74
N TRP A 112 0.37 2.95 -5.08
CA TRP A 112 0.04 3.40 -6.42
C TRP A 112 -0.24 4.89 -6.42
N MET A 113 0.16 5.58 -7.51
CA MET A 113 -0.17 6.98 -7.75
C MET A 113 -0.54 7.16 -9.23
N ARG A 114 -1.56 7.94 -9.51
CA ARG A 114 -1.89 8.40 -10.87
C ARG A 114 -0.69 9.08 -11.51
N LYS A 115 -0.54 8.94 -12.82
CA LYS A 115 0.63 9.47 -13.55
C LYS A 115 0.82 10.96 -13.31
N GLU A 116 -0.25 11.72 -13.27
CA GLU A 116 -0.26 13.17 -13.08
C GLU A 116 0.21 13.58 -11.66
N ALA A 117 -0.05 12.75 -10.67
CA ALA A 117 0.29 13.00 -9.27
C ALA A 117 1.68 12.45 -8.86
N ARG A 118 2.41 11.83 -9.79
CA ARG A 118 3.77 11.34 -9.51
C ARG A 118 4.73 12.50 -9.27
N GLY A 119 5.77 12.26 -8.47
CA GLY A 119 6.77 13.28 -8.14
C GLY A 119 6.60 13.84 -6.73
N ALA A 120 6.20 15.09 -6.56
CA ALA A 120 6.09 15.73 -5.25
C ALA A 120 5.00 15.09 -4.39
N CYS A 121 3.78 14.92 -4.93
CA CYS A 121 2.66 14.30 -4.22
C CYS A 121 2.98 12.86 -3.79
N SER A 122 3.58 12.04 -4.65
CA SER A 122 3.93 10.68 -4.28
C SER A 122 5.00 10.61 -3.18
N ARG A 123 5.97 11.53 -3.18
CA ARG A 123 6.98 11.59 -2.11
C ARG A 123 6.38 12.01 -0.78
N GLU A 124 5.50 13.00 -0.80
CA GLU A 124 4.83 13.47 0.40
C GLU A 124 3.90 12.41 0.97
N ALA A 125 3.05 11.81 0.14
CA ALA A 125 2.17 10.71 0.55
C ALA A 125 2.96 9.54 1.16
N ALA A 126 4.04 9.12 0.50
CA ALA A 126 4.89 8.05 1.02
C ALA A 126 5.48 8.40 2.39
N ARG A 127 5.98 9.63 2.60
CA ARG A 127 6.54 10.05 3.89
C ARG A 127 5.49 10.03 5.00
N LEU A 128 4.31 10.56 4.74
CA LEU A 128 3.21 10.59 5.71
C LEU A 128 2.80 9.17 6.10
N ALA A 129 2.52 8.33 5.10
CA ALA A 129 2.08 6.96 5.33
C ALA A 129 3.16 6.09 6.00
N LEU A 130 4.42 6.21 5.61
CA LEU A 130 5.52 5.48 6.23
C LEU A 130 5.73 5.89 7.69
N ARG A 131 5.71 7.20 7.98
CA ARG A 131 5.83 7.70 9.34
C ARG A 131 4.71 7.12 10.22
N GLU A 132 3.47 7.23 9.80
CA GLU A 132 2.32 6.69 10.52
C GLU A 132 2.43 5.17 10.70
N THR A 133 2.84 4.46 9.67
CA THR A 133 3.03 3.01 9.74
C THR A 133 4.06 2.62 10.80
N PHE A 134 5.16 3.36 10.94
CA PHE A 134 6.15 3.12 11.99
C PHE A 134 5.64 3.53 13.36
N GLU A 135 5.10 4.75 13.50
CA GLU A 135 4.70 5.31 14.78
C GLU A 135 3.48 4.60 15.37
N ALA A 136 2.40 4.48 14.60
CA ALA A 136 1.16 3.84 15.06
C ALA A 136 1.20 2.31 14.93
N GLY A 137 1.87 1.79 13.92
CA GLY A 137 1.97 0.35 13.68
C GLY A 137 3.02 -0.36 14.54
N GLY A 138 3.96 0.39 15.12
CA GLY A 138 5.02 -0.16 15.96
C GLY A 138 5.94 -1.15 15.26
N PHE A 139 6.04 -1.09 13.93
CA PHE A 139 6.90 -1.99 13.16
C PHE A 139 8.37 -1.59 13.29
N ARG A 140 9.26 -2.59 13.33
CA ARG A 140 10.70 -2.39 13.35
C ARG A 140 11.31 -2.39 11.96
N GLN A 141 10.62 -2.98 10.99
CA GLN A 141 11.06 -3.10 9.61
C GLN A 141 9.89 -2.97 8.65
N LEU A 142 10.10 -2.23 7.56
CA LEU A 142 9.18 -2.20 6.43
C LEU A 142 9.87 -2.72 5.18
N TRP A 143 9.16 -3.53 4.43
CA TRP A 143 9.63 -4.14 3.21
C TRP A 143 8.84 -3.60 2.01
N ALA A 144 9.55 -3.35 0.92
CA ALA A 144 8.94 -3.01 -0.36
C ALA A 144 9.52 -3.89 -1.46
N LEU A 145 8.65 -4.46 -2.26
CA LEU A 145 9.01 -5.31 -3.39
C LEU A 145 8.55 -4.67 -4.69
N THR A 146 9.42 -4.62 -5.70
CA THR A 146 9.01 -4.09 -6.99
C THR A 146 9.90 -4.56 -8.15
N PRO A 147 9.29 -4.91 -9.29
CA PRO A 147 10.02 -5.10 -10.54
C PRO A 147 10.29 -3.77 -11.27
N TRP A 148 9.63 -2.67 -10.86
CA TRP A 148 9.62 -1.40 -11.59
C TRP A 148 10.76 -0.46 -11.16
N ALA A 149 11.52 0.05 -12.13
CA ALA A 149 12.61 0.99 -11.86
C ALA A 149 12.14 2.31 -11.22
N PRO A 150 11.01 2.93 -11.63
CA PRO A 150 10.51 4.14 -10.97
C PRO A 150 10.12 3.91 -9.51
N ALA A 151 9.48 2.79 -9.19
CA ALA A 151 9.14 2.43 -7.82
C ALA A 151 10.39 2.16 -6.97
N ALA A 152 11.39 1.46 -7.53
CA ALA A 152 12.67 1.26 -6.88
C ALA A 152 13.41 2.58 -6.60
N ALA A 153 13.31 3.56 -7.51
CA ALA A 153 13.85 4.90 -7.29
C ALA A 153 13.13 5.64 -6.17
N LEU A 154 11.81 5.50 -6.07
CA LEU A 154 11.02 6.05 -4.97
C LEU A 154 11.42 5.42 -3.63
N CYS A 155 11.54 4.09 -3.55
CA CYS A 155 11.99 3.40 -2.35
C CYS A 155 13.32 3.99 -1.83
N ARG A 156 14.31 4.14 -2.70
CA ARG A 156 15.59 4.75 -2.31
C ARG A 156 15.45 6.19 -1.80
N ARG A 157 14.61 7.01 -2.44
CA ARG A 157 14.34 8.38 -2.00
C ARG A 157 13.61 8.46 -0.66
N MET A 158 12.88 7.40 -0.30
CA MET A 158 12.20 7.27 1.01
C MET A 158 13.11 6.67 2.08
N GLY A 159 14.37 6.41 1.79
CA GLY A 159 15.34 5.89 2.74
C GLY A 159 15.42 4.36 2.77
N PHE A 160 14.66 3.66 1.94
CA PHE A 160 14.81 2.21 1.85
C PHE A 160 16.18 1.82 1.28
N VAL A 161 16.80 0.87 1.96
CA VAL A 161 18.06 0.27 1.51
C VAL A 161 17.75 -0.94 0.63
N TYR A 162 18.44 -1.05 -0.49
CA TYR A 162 18.38 -2.25 -1.32
C TYR A 162 18.90 -3.45 -0.54
N PHE A 163 18.09 -4.49 -0.46
CA PHE A 163 18.44 -5.70 0.26
C PHE A 163 18.91 -6.81 -0.67
N THR A 164 18.10 -7.16 -1.67
CA THR A 164 18.42 -8.19 -2.65
C THR A 164 17.52 -8.09 -3.88
N ALA A 165 17.76 -8.96 -4.86
CA ALA A 165 16.86 -9.18 -5.97
C ALA A 165 16.61 -10.68 -6.16
N LEU A 166 15.39 -11.00 -6.56
CA LEU A 166 14.98 -12.33 -6.96
C LEU A 166 14.86 -12.35 -8.49
N PRO A 167 15.79 -13.01 -9.20
CA PRO A 167 15.68 -13.15 -10.64
C PRO A 167 14.47 -14.02 -11.00
N ASP A 168 13.85 -13.71 -12.12
CA ASP A 168 12.74 -14.48 -12.71
C ASP A 168 11.59 -14.78 -11.72
N PHE A 169 11.37 -13.88 -10.76
CA PHE A 169 10.46 -14.10 -9.66
C PHE A 169 9.00 -13.78 -9.99
N CYS A 170 8.75 -12.85 -10.90
CA CYS A 170 7.39 -12.54 -11.30
C CYS A 170 7.17 -12.64 -12.82
N GLN A 171 5.95 -12.97 -13.20
CA GLN A 171 5.55 -12.98 -14.59
C GLN A 171 4.74 -11.74 -14.93
N TRP A 172 5.17 -11.04 -15.99
CA TRP A 172 4.48 -9.87 -16.52
C TRP A 172 4.41 -9.92 -18.03
N GLN A 173 3.20 -9.96 -18.59
CA GLN A 173 2.96 -10.06 -20.04
C GLN A 173 3.76 -11.21 -20.69
N GLY A 174 3.74 -12.38 -20.06
CA GLY A 174 4.45 -13.55 -20.50
C GLY A 174 5.97 -13.52 -20.31
N THR A 175 6.54 -12.46 -19.75
CA THR A 175 7.98 -12.31 -19.52
C THR A 175 8.29 -12.39 -18.04
N LEU A 176 9.26 -13.23 -17.67
CA LEU A 176 9.79 -13.27 -16.32
C LEU A 176 10.60 -12.01 -16.02
N LYS A 177 10.40 -11.47 -14.84
CA LYS A 177 11.06 -10.24 -14.36
C LYS A 177 11.69 -10.44 -13.00
N MET A 178 12.80 -9.77 -12.82
CA MET A 178 13.47 -9.64 -11.53
C MET A 178 12.69 -8.73 -10.60
N VAL A 179 12.47 -9.16 -9.37
CA VAL A 179 11.90 -8.33 -8.30
C VAL A 179 13.00 -7.85 -7.38
N ARG A 180 13.06 -6.55 -7.14
CA ARG A 180 13.96 -5.91 -6.18
C ARG A 180 13.28 -5.82 -4.84
N ILE A 181 14.01 -6.17 -3.79
CA ILE A 181 13.56 -6.11 -2.39
C ILE A 181 14.31 -4.99 -1.69
N PHE A 182 13.57 -4.16 -1.01
CA PHE A 182 14.08 -3.03 -0.23
C PHE A 182 13.59 -3.16 1.21
N ARG A 183 14.40 -2.65 2.16
CA ARG A 183 14.10 -2.63 3.60
C ARG A 183 14.30 -1.21 4.15
N LEU A 184 13.40 -0.75 4.96
CA LEU A 184 13.45 0.47 5.76
C LEU A 184 13.46 0.11 7.23
#